data_274357d44f9af5abf6daa49623d74c66
#
_entry.id   274357d44f9af5abf6daa49623d74c66
#
_cell.length_a   1.000
_cell.length_b   1.000
_cell.length_c   1.000
_cell.angle_alpha   90.00
_cell.angle_beta   90.00
_cell.angle_gamma   90.00
#
_symmetry.space_group_name_H-M   'P 1'
#
loop_
_entity.id
_entity.type
_entity.pdbx_description
1 polymer ?
#
loop_
_entity_poly.entity_id
_entity_poly.type
_entity_poly.pdbx_seq_one_letter_code
_entity_poly.pdbx_strand_id
1 'polypeptide(L)'
;MVSRPRTEEELLERARRGDGVAFGALVRDHQELAFRTAYLITRNAADAEDAVQAGLVKAFYALPRFRRGAPLRPWLLAIAANEARNRRRGGGRREALALRAAHELPSGVAAPSPEGRLVAAEGRAELLAALEALGEADRLVLSCRYLLDLDEVETAEVLSVRRGTVKSRTSRALERLRAQLGVTA
;
A
#
# COMPACT_ATOMS: atom_id res chain seq x y z
N MET A 1 10.48 -28.72 -25.11
CA MET A 1 10.08 -29.13 -23.74
C MET A 1 9.44 -27.92 -23.08
N VAL A 2 8.10 -27.84 -23.04
CA VAL A 2 7.37 -26.73 -22.41
C VAL A 2 7.47 -26.94 -20.91
N SER A 3 8.17 -26.04 -20.20
CA SER A 3 8.31 -26.07 -18.75
C SER A 3 6.91 -25.88 -18.13
N ARG A 4 6.44 -26.87 -17.37
CA ARG A 4 5.20 -26.79 -16.61
C ARG A 4 5.19 -25.51 -15.76
N PRO A 5 4.09 -24.74 -15.71
CA PRO A 5 4.05 -23.56 -14.85
C PRO A 5 4.33 -24.00 -13.41
N ARG A 6 5.33 -23.37 -12.78
CA ARG A 6 5.73 -23.68 -11.40
C ARG A 6 4.64 -23.18 -10.47
N THR A 7 4.18 -24.03 -9.57
CA THR A 7 3.19 -23.64 -8.57
C THR A 7 3.83 -22.65 -7.55
N GLU A 8 3.02 -21.81 -6.94
CA GLU A 8 3.48 -20.87 -5.88
C GLU A 8 4.24 -21.62 -4.77
N GLU A 9 3.75 -22.82 -4.41
CA GLU A 9 4.37 -23.67 -3.39
C GLU A 9 5.76 -24.15 -3.79
N GLU A 10 5.97 -24.56 -5.06
CA GLU A 10 7.29 -24.96 -5.57
C GLU A 10 8.27 -23.78 -5.55
N LEU A 11 7.81 -22.59 -5.95
CA LEU A 11 8.62 -21.38 -5.90
C LEU A 11 8.97 -20.99 -4.45
N LEU A 12 8.01 -21.10 -3.53
CA LEU A 12 8.19 -20.81 -2.12
C LEU A 12 9.25 -21.73 -1.49
N GLU A 13 9.17 -23.04 -1.73
CA GLU A 13 10.14 -23.99 -1.18
C GLU A 13 11.56 -23.81 -1.76
N ARG A 14 11.68 -23.39 -3.02
CA ARG A 14 12.99 -23.04 -3.62
C ARG A 14 13.55 -21.74 -3.04
N ALA A 15 12.69 -20.71 -2.96
CA ALA A 15 13.07 -19.43 -2.41
C ALA A 15 13.52 -19.55 -0.94
N ARG A 16 12.87 -20.40 -0.14
CA ARG A 16 13.29 -20.73 1.23
C ARG A 16 14.70 -21.31 1.34
N ARG A 17 15.16 -22.00 0.29
CA ARG A 17 16.52 -22.55 0.19
C ARG A 17 17.53 -21.55 -0.36
N GLY A 18 17.14 -20.28 -0.52
CA GLY A 18 18.02 -19.22 -0.98
C GLY A 18 18.02 -18.99 -2.50
N ASP A 19 17.07 -19.62 -3.24
CA ASP A 19 16.95 -19.39 -4.68
C ASP A 19 16.34 -18.01 -4.96
N GLY A 20 17.19 -17.02 -5.25
CA GLY A 20 16.77 -15.65 -5.56
C GLY A 20 15.92 -15.54 -6.83
N VAL A 21 16.11 -16.43 -7.82
CA VAL A 21 15.30 -16.44 -9.05
C VAL A 21 13.88 -16.90 -8.73
N ALA A 22 13.74 -17.94 -7.91
CA ALA A 22 12.44 -18.42 -7.45
C ALA A 22 11.73 -17.36 -6.60
N PHE A 23 12.46 -16.65 -5.73
CA PHE A 23 11.91 -15.54 -4.96
C PHE A 23 11.44 -14.39 -5.87
N GLY A 24 12.26 -13.98 -6.84
CA GLY A 24 11.87 -12.94 -7.81
C GLY A 24 10.61 -13.30 -8.59
N ALA A 25 10.46 -14.57 -9.00
CA ALA A 25 9.25 -15.05 -9.65
C ALA A 25 8.04 -15.02 -8.70
N LEU A 26 8.23 -15.41 -7.43
CA LEU A 26 7.20 -15.47 -6.40
C LEU A 26 6.61 -14.08 -6.06
N VAL A 27 7.46 -13.03 -6.02
CA VAL A 27 7.03 -11.69 -5.60
C VAL A 27 6.60 -10.78 -6.75
N ARG A 28 6.82 -11.20 -7.99
CA ARG A 28 6.57 -10.37 -9.19
C ARG A 28 5.15 -9.81 -9.23
N ASP A 29 4.17 -10.66 -9.01
CA ASP A 29 2.75 -10.29 -9.11
C ASP A 29 2.29 -9.42 -7.92
N HIS A 30 3.13 -9.29 -6.89
CA HIS A 30 2.84 -8.50 -5.69
C HIS A 30 3.56 -7.16 -5.65
N GLN A 31 4.54 -6.91 -6.54
CA GLN A 31 5.39 -5.71 -6.48
C GLN A 31 4.60 -4.42 -6.66
N GLU A 32 3.69 -4.39 -7.64
CA GLU A 32 2.88 -3.19 -7.88
C GLU A 32 1.98 -2.87 -6.68
N LEU A 33 1.33 -3.88 -6.11
CA LEU A 33 0.47 -3.70 -4.94
C LEU A 33 1.28 -3.28 -3.70
N ALA A 34 2.49 -3.84 -3.53
CA ALA A 34 3.42 -3.43 -2.49
C ALA A 34 3.85 -1.96 -2.66
N PHE A 35 4.13 -1.53 -3.91
CA PHE A 35 4.44 -0.13 -4.20
C PHE A 35 3.26 0.79 -3.87
N ARG A 36 2.06 0.48 -4.34
CA ARG A 36 0.85 1.25 -4.03
C ARG A 36 0.61 1.34 -2.52
N THR A 37 0.81 0.24 -1.80
CA THR A 37 0.70 0.19 -0.33
C THR A 37 1.73 1.11 0.34
N ALA A 38 2.99 1.05 -0.09
CA ALA A 38 4.05 1.91 0.42
C ALA A 38 3.77 3.38 0.08
N TYR A 39 3.32 3.69 -1.13
CA TYR A 39 2.99 5.04 -1.57
C TYR A 39 1.86 5.68 -0.77
N LEU A 40 0.81 4.91 -0.41
CA LEU A 40 -0.24 5.41 0.49
C LEU A 40 0.29 5.92 1.83
N ILE A 41 1.40 5.34 2.29
CA ILE A 41 2.01 5.65 3.58
C ILE A 41 3.04 6.78 3.46
N THR A 42 3.94 6.71 2.47
CA THR A 42 5.04 7.67 2.28
C THR A 42 4.59 8.94 1.59
N ARG A 43 3.62 8.84 0.67
CA ARG A 43 3.15 9.91 -0.23
C ARG A 43 4.27 10.49 -1.11
N ASN A 44 5.32 9.72 -1.29
CA ASN A 44 6.47 10.03 -2.14
C ASN A 44 6.86 8.77 -2.91
N ALA A 45 7.02 8.87 -4.24
CA ALA A 45 7.28 7.73 -5.10
C ALA A 45 8.66 7.12 -4.84
N ALA A 46 9.69 7.93 -4.69
CA ALA A 46 11.05 7.46 -4.43
C ALA A 46 11.14 6.75 -3.06
N ASP A 47 10.52 7.29 -2.02
CA ASP A 47 10.46 6.65 -0.71
C ASP A 47 9.65 5.36 -0.75
N ALA A 48 8.61 5.28 -1.58
CA ALA A 48 7.81 4.06 -1.77
C ALA A 48 8.60 2.97 -2.47
N GLU A 49 9.31 3.29 -3.56
CA GLU A 49 10.19 2.36 -4.27
C GLU A 49 11.27 1.80 -3.36
N ASP A 50 11.96 2.67 -2.66
CA ASP A 50 13.00 2.30 -1.70
C ASP A 50 12.45 1.43 -0.55
N ALA A 51 11.23 1.74 -0.06
CA ALA A 51 10.59 0.94 0.98
C ALA A 51 10.26 -0.47 0.47
N VAL A 52 9.78 -0.59 -0.77
CA VAL A 52 9.49 -1.89 -1.40
C VAL A 52 10.78 -2.67 -1.59
N GLN A 53 11.83 -2.07 -2.14
CA GLN A 53 13.11 -2.75 -2.33
C GLN A 53 13.70 -3.25 -1.00
N ALA A 54 13.76 -2.38 0.02
CA ALA A 54 14.21 -2.79 1.36
C ALA A 54 13.32 -3.87 1.96
N GLY A 55 12.01 -3.78 1.75
CA GLY A 55 11.02 -4.76 2.19
C GLY A 55 11.22 -6.13 1.54
N LEU A 56 11.46 -6.17 0.22
CA LEU A 56 11.72 -7.42 -0.51
C LEU A 56 13.02 -8.11 -0.06
N VAL A 57 14.08 -7.33 0.19
CA VAL A 57 15.31 -7.86 0.76
C VAL A 57 15.06 -8.50 2.14
N LYS A 58 14.33 -7.80 3.03
CA LYS A 58 13.94 -8.33 4.34
C LYS A 58 13.05 -9.56 4.23
N ALA A 59 12.11 -9.56 3.30
CA ALA A 59 11.24 -10.70 3.02
C ALA A 59 12.05 -11.92 2.60
N PHE A 60 13.03 -11.77 1.71
CA PHE A 60 13.92 -12.85 1.28
C PHE A 60 14.62 -13.51 2.46
N TYR A 61 15.23 -12.72 3.34
CA TYR A 61 15.92 -13.24 4.53
C TYR A 61 14.98 -13.78 5.61
N ALA A 62 13.74 -13.30 5.68
CA ALA A 62 12.73 -13.78 6.63
C ALA A 62 11.95 -15.00 6.12
N LEU A 63 12.00 -15.30 4.82
CA LEU A 63 11.24 -16.36 4.16
C LEU A 63 11.43 -17.76 4.77
N PRO A 64 12.64 -18.17 5.22
CA PRO A 64 12.82 -19.46 5.91
C PRO A 64 11.94 -19.63 7.15
N ARG A 65 11.59 -18.52 7.82
CA ARG A 65 10.74 -18.48 9.03
C ARG A 65 9.26 -18.20 8.72
N PHE A 66 8.93 -17.94 7.45
CA PHE A 66 7.54 -17.70 7.04
C PHE A 66 6.70 -18.95 7.28
N ARG A 67 5.51 -18.78 7.90
CA ARG A 67 4.66 -19.90 8.28
C ARG A 67 4.14 -20.62 7.04
N ARG A 68 4.30 -21.95 6.99
CA ARG A 68 3.76 -22.79 5.90
C ARG A 68 2.25 -22.66 5.83
N GLY A 69 1.71 -22.58 4.62
CA GLY A 69 0.27 -22.48 4.39
C GLY A 69 -0.33 -21.10 4.74
N ALA A 70 0.48 -20.13 5.23
CA ALA A 70 0.00 -18.76 5.37
C ALA A 70 -0.03 -18.07 3.99
N PRO A 71 -0.97 -17.15 3.74
CA PRO A 71 -1.00 -16.39 2.50
C PRO A 71 0.21 -15.45 2.40
N LEU A 72 0.93 -15.52 1.27
CA LEU A 72 2.15 -14.77 1.05
C LEU A 72 1.87 -13.26 0.89
N ARG A 73 0.81 -12.91 0.15
CA ARG A 73 0.45 -11.53 -0.20
C ARG A 73 0.35 -10.62 1.04
N PRO A 74 -0.48 -10.88 2.06
CA PRO A 74 -0.59 -9.98 3.22
C PRO A 74 0.73 -9.86 3.98
N TRP A 75 1.50 -10.92 4.08
CA TRP A 75 2.81 -10.88 4.73
C TRP A 75 3.80 -9.97 4.00
N LEU A 76 3.88 -10.04 2.66
CA LEU A 76 4.72 -9.14 1.86
C LEU A 76 4.28 -7.68 1.98
N LEU A 77 2.96 -7.44 1.90
CA LEU A 77 2.41 -6.09 2.04
C LEU A 77 2.67 -5.50 3.43
N ALA A 78 2.58 -6.31 4.49
CA ALA A 78 2.90 -5.87 5.85
C ALA A 78 4.38 -5.46 5.98
N ILE A 79 5.30 -6.20 5.36
CA ILE A 79 6.74 -5.85 5.35
C ILE A 79 6.96 -4.53 4.61
N ALA A 80 6.40 -4.37 3.41
CA ALA A 80 6.50 -3.13 2.63
C ALA A 80 5.91 -1.93 3.39
N ALA A 81 4.74 -2.10 4.00
CA ALA A 81 4.10 -1.08 4.82
C ALA A 81 4.93 -0.69 6.05
N ASN A 82 5.61 -1.64 6.68
CA ASN A 82 6.49 -1.37 7.82
C ASN A 82 7.73 -0.56 7.39
N GLU A 83 8.34 -0.91 6.25
CA GLU A 83 9.45 -0.13 5.69
C GLU A 83 9.02 1.30 5.30
N ALA A 84 7.85 1.44 4.69
CA ALA A 84 7.28 2.74 4.37
C ALA A 84 7.07 3.61 5.62
N ARG A 85 6.54 3.04 6.72
CA ARG A 85 6.41 3.75 8.00
C ARG A 85 7.76 4.13 8.60
N ASN A 86 8.76 3.26 8.50
CA ASN A 86 10.12 3.53 8.99
C ASN A 86 10.74 4.70 8.23
N ARG A 87 10.61 4.72 6.89
CA ARG A 87 11.10 5.83 6.05
C ARG A 87 10.39 7.13 6.37
N ARG A 88 9.08 7.14 6.47
CA ARG A 88 8.31 8.33 6.82
C ARG A 88 8.73 8.89 8.18
N ARG A 89 8.97 8.03 9.18
CA ARG A 89 9.49 8.46 10.49
C ARG A 89 10.93 9.00 10.41
N GLY A 90 11.75 8.43 9.54
CA GLY A 90 13.13 8.89 9.30
C GLY A 90 13.18 10.15 8.45
N GLY A 91 12.28 10.30 7.46
CA GLY A 91 12.12 11.46 6.59
C GLY A 91 11.66 12.69 7.36
N GLY A 92 10.68 12.57 8.22
CA GLY A 92 10.22 13.68 9.08
C GLY A 92 11.32 14.26 9.96
N ARG A 93 12.36 13.50 10.32
CA ARG A 93 13.56 14.02 10.99
C ARG A 93 14.50 14.77 10.03
N ARG A 94 14.57 14.36 8.77
CA ARG A 94 15.39 15.05 7.75
C ARG A 94 14.68 16.27 7.19
N GLU A 95 13.36 16.22 7.00
CA GLU A 95 12.54 17.37 6.59
C GLU A 95 12.48 18.45 7.66
N ALA A 96 12.37 18.11 8.94
CA ALA A 96 12.51 19.10 10.02
C ALA A 96 13.88 19.79 10.01
N LEU A 97 14.92 19.15 9.49
CA LEU A 97 16.25 19.73 9.26
C LEU A 97 16.34 20.47 7.91
N ALA A 98 15.60 20.02 6.88
CA ALA A 98 15.64 20.55 5.50
C ALA A 98 14.55 21.62 5.23
N LEU A 99 13.48 21.70 6.00
CA LEU A 99 12.43 22.74 5.93
C LEU A 99 12.94 24.14 6.30
N ARG A 100 14.24 24.26 6.62
CA ARG A 100 14.93 25.54 6.61
C ARG A 100 15.42 25.99 5.21
N ALA A 101 15.23 25.20 4.16
CA ALA A 101 15.90 25.45 2.87
C ALA A 101 15.17 25.04 1.59
N ALA A 102 13.86 24.86 1.48
CA ALA A 102 13.21 24.90 0.16
C ALA A 102 11.70 24.65 0.21
N HIS A 103 10.95 25.59 -0.31
CA HIS A 103 9.62 25.44 -0.89
C HIS A 103 9.79 24.89 -2.30
N GLU A 104 9.04 23.84 -2.66
CA GLU A 104 8.35 23.63 -3.93
C GLU A 104 8.03 22.15 -4.17
N LEU A 105 6.77 21.88 -4.43
CA LEU A 105 6.24 20.60 -4.89
C LEU A 105 5.63 20.74 -6.29
N PRO A 106 5.77 19.77 -7.17
CA PRO A 106 4.81 19.58 -8.25
C PRO A 106 3.98 18.31 -8.06
N SER A 107 2.67 18.49 -8.05
CA SER A 107 1.71 17.40 -8.25
C SER A 107 1.59 17.11 -9.74
N GLY A 108 1.89 15.88 -10.14
CA GLY A 108 1.69 15.43 -11.51
C GLY A 108 0.85 14.16 -11.56
N VAL A 109 -0.43 14.29 -11.93
CA VAL A 109 -1.24 13.17 -12.44
C VAL A 109 -1.81 13.60 -13.78
N ALA A 110 -1.41 12.89 -14.84
CA ALA A 110 -1.84 13.14 -16.20
C ALA A 110 -3.32 12.88 -16.40
N ALA A 111 -3.97 13.79 -17.16
CA ALA A 111 -5.40 13.78 -17.49
C ALA A 111 -5.67 13.04 -18.80
N PRO A 112 -6.87 12.46 -18.95
CA PRO A 112 -7.45 12.11 -20.25
C PRO A 112 -8.75 12.87 -20.56
N SER A 113 -8.90 13.23 -21.77
CA SER A 113 -9.75 14.02 -22.67
C SER A 113 -11.32 13.85 -22.61
N PRO A 114 -12.14 14.69 -23.36
CA PRO A 114 -13.15 15.55 -22.74
C PRO A 114 -14.64 15.08 -22.86
N GLU A 115 -15.55 15.78 -22.30
CA GLU A 115 -17.00 15.85 -22.32
C GLU A 115 -17.83 14.83 -21.51
N GLY A 116 -17.70 13.53 -21.64
CA GLY A 116 -18.32 12.54 -20.71
C GLY A 116 -17.51 12.35 -19.43
N ARG A 117 -16.31 12.90 -19.44
CA ARG A 117 -15.28 12.81 -18.38
C ARG A 117 -15.30 13.98 -17.40
N LEU A 118 -15.95 15.09 -17.73
CA LEU A 118 -16.00 16.26 -16.83
C LEU A 118 -16.81 15.96 -15.57
N VAL A 119 -18.00 15.41 -15.68
CA VAL A 119 -18.84 15.06 -14.51
C VAL A 119 -18.20 13.93 -13.70
N ALA A 120 -17.62 12.93 -14.39
CA ALA A 120 -16.89 11.85 -13.70
C ALA A 120 -15.56 12.33 -13.10
N ALA A 121 -14.91 13.34 -13.71
CA ALA A 121 -13.69 13.94 -13.20
C ALA A 121 -13.97 14.86 -11.99
N GLU A 122 -15.04 15.62 -12.02
CA GLU A 122 -15.47 16.48 -10.91
C GLU A 122 -15.84 15.63 -9.68
N GLY A 123 -16.68 14.62 -9.83
CA GLY A 123 -17.03 13.72 -8.74
C GLY A 123 -15.82 12.92 -8.21
N ARG A 124 -14.86 12.59 -9.09
CA ARG A 124 -13.61 11.95 -8.66
C ARG A 124 -12.70 12.92 -7.90
N ALA A 125 -12.61 14.16 -8.33
CA ALA A 125 -11.84 15.20 -7.64
C ALA A 125 -12.44 15.51 -6.28
N GLU A 126 -13.77 15.62 -6.20
CA GLU A 126 -14.49 15.82 -4.95
C GLU A 126 -14.28 14.66 -3.97
N LEU A 127 -14.39 13.40 -4.44
CA LEU A 127 -14.12 12.23 -3.62
C LEU A 127 -12.69 12.20 -3.12
N LEU A 128 -11.70 12.52 -3.97
CA LEU A 128 -10.30 12.58 -3.57
C LEU A 128 -10.06 13.68 -2.54
N ALA A 129 -10.65 14.86 -2.72
CA ALA A 129 -10.57 15.96 -1.75
C ALA A 129 -11.20 15.57 -0.40
N ALA A 130 -12.35 14.90 -0.43
CA ALA A 130 -13.01 14.42 0.78
C ALA A 130 -12.17 13.34 1.50
N LEU A 131 -11.54 12.43 0.75
CA LEU A 131 -10.61 11.44 1.30
C LEU A 131 -9.37 12.10 1.92
N GLU A 132 -8.82 13.15 1.29
CA GLU A 132 -7.68 13.89 1.82
C GLU A 132 -8.01 14.65 3.10
N ALA A 133 -9.24 15.13 3.23
CA ALA A 133 -9.70 15.83 4.44
C ALA A 133 -9.94 14.88 5.62
N LEU A 134 -10.01 13.56 5.39
CA LEU A 134 -10.07 12.57 6.48
C LEU A 134 -8.77 12.52 7.27
N GLY A 135 -8.87 12.20 8.54
CA GLY A 135 -7.70 11.84 9.35
C GLY A 135 -6.93 10.67 8.73
N GLU A 136 -5.60 10.67 8.87
CA GLU A 136 -4.71 9.68 8.26
C GLU A 136 -5.16 8.22 8.47
N ALA A 137 -5.54 7.89 9.69
CA ALA A 137 -5.93 6.52 10.02
C ALA A 137 -7.22 6.07 9.29
N ASP A 138 -8.17 6.99 9.08
CA ASP A 138 -9.41 6.74 8.36
C ASP A 138 -9.16 6.67 6.85
N ARG A 139 -8.35 7.59 6.32
CA ARG A 139 -7.92 7.56 4.92
C ARG A 139 -7.19 6.26 4.58
N LEU A 140 -6.22 5.83 5.39
CA LEU A 140 -5.47 4.60 5.15
C LEU A 140 -6.37 3.37 5.16
N VAL A 141 -7.33 3.25 6.09
CA VAL A 141 -8.21 2.09 6.12
C VAL A 141 -9.13 2.04 4.90
N LEU A 142 -9.69 3.18 4.47
CA LEU A 142 -10.51 3.22 3.26
C LEU A 142 -9.68 2.94 2.00
N SER A 143 -8.48 3.49 1.90
CA SER A 143 -7.59 3.22 0.77
C SER A 143 -7.21 1.74 0.69
N CYS A 144 -6.86 1.10 1.80
CA CYS A 144 -6.57 -0.33 1.81
C CYS A 144 -7.79 -1.16 1.36
N ARG A 145 -8.99 -0.85 1.87
CA ARG A 145 -10.22 -1.61 1.59
C ARG A 145 -10.77 -1.41 0.19
N TYR A 146 -10.73 -0.19 -0.36
CA TYR A 146 -11.46 0.19 -1.57
C TYR A 146 -10.57 0.57 -2.75
N LEU A 147 -9.34 1.06 -2.54
CA LEU A 147 -8.41 1.38 -3.62
C LEU A 147 -7.41 0.25 -3.90
N LEU A 148 -7.01 -0.49 -2.86
CA LEU A 148 -6.08 -1.63 -2.99
C LEU A 148 -6.79 -2.98 -2.97
N ASP A 149 -8.11 -3.00 -2.78
CA ASP A 149 -8.94 -4.21 -2.70
C ASP A 149 -8.38 -5.25 -1.71
N LEU A 150 -7.92 -4.78 -0.55
CA LEU A 150 -7.45 -5.64 0.52
C LEU A 150 -8.63 -6.10 1.37
N ASP A 151 -8.63 -7.36 1.77
CA ASP A 151 -9.61 -7.85 2.74
C ASP A 151 -9.34 -7.32 4.17
N GLU A 152 -10.18 -7.68 5.15
CA GLU A 152 -10.02 -7.20 6.53
C GLU A 152 -8.74 -7.75 7.18
N VAL A 153 -8.31 -8.96 6.82
CA VAL A 153 -7.11 -9.59 7.37
C VAL A 153 -5.88 -8.92 6.80
N GLU A 154 -5.81 -8.77 5.48
CA GLU A 154 -4.72 -8.07 4.79
C GLU A 154 -4.60 -6.63 5.26
N THR A 155 -5.73 -5.92 5.39
CA THR A 155 -5.75 -4.54 5.89
C THR A 155 -5.23 -4.47 7.34
N ALA A 156 -5.60 -5.42 8.18
CA ALA A 156 -5.12 -5.50 9.57
C ALA A 156 -3.59 -5.69 9.63
N GLU A 157 -3.05 -6.58 8.80
CA GLU A 157 -1.61 -6.82 8.66
C GLU A 157 -0.89 -5.56 8.16
N VAL A 158 -1.36 -4.98 7.04
CA VAL A 158 -0.79 -3.77 6.44
C VAL A 158 -0.78 -2.60 7.43
N LEU A 159 -1.89 -2.37 8.14
CA LEU A 159 -2.01 -1.26 9.09
C LEU A 159 -1.43 -1.58 10.47
N SER A 160 -1.02 -2.82 10.74
CA SER A 160 -0.56 -3.30 12.05
C SER A 160 -1.58 -3.05 13.17
N VAL A 161 -2.84 -3.35 12.90
CA VAL A 161 -3.96 -3.22 13.85
C VAL A 161 -4.73 -4.53 13.97
N ARG A 162 -5.60 -4.65 14.97
CA ARG A 162 -6.48 -5.83 15.10
C ARG A 162 -7.57 -5.79 14.03
N ARG A 163 -8.01 -6.95 13.52
CA ARG A 163 -9.10 -7.08 12.54
C ARG A 163 -10.39 -6.37 12.98
N GLY A 164 -10.79 -6.49 14.25
CA GLY A 164 -11.94 -5.76 14.78
C GLY A 164 -11.79 -4.24 14.70
N THR A 165 -10.56 -3.73 14.81
CA THR A 165 -10.25 -2.30 14.60
C THR A 165 -10.44 -1.88 13.15
N VAL A 166 -10.09 -2.74 12.18
CA VAL A 166 -10.33 -2.48 10.76
C VAL A 166 -11.82 -2.28 10.53
N LYS A 167 -12.65 -3.24 10.96
CA LYS A 167 -14.12 -3.18 10.79
C LYS A 167 -14.72 -1.90 11.36
N SER A 168 -14.45 -1.61 12.65
CA SER A 168 -15.02 -0.44 13.32
C SER A 168 -14.50 0.89 12.76
N ARG A 169 -13.23 0.94 12.32
CA ARG A 169 -12.64 2.13 11.70
C ARG A 169 -13.19 2.36 10.31
N THR A 170 -13.35 1.31 9.49
CA THR A 170 -13.95 1.41 8.15
C THR A 170 -15.36 1.99 8.23
N SER A 171 -16.21 1.49 9.14
CA SER A 171 -17.58 2.02 9.33
C SER A 171 -17.56 3.52 9.64
N ARG A 172 -16.80 3.92 10.66
CA ARG A 172 -16.70 5.32 11.08
C ARG A 172 -16.08 6.23 10.01
N ALA A 173 -15.08 5.72 9.27
CA ALA A 173 -14.46 6.47 8.19
C ALA A 173 -15.42 6.70 7.03
N LEU A 174 -16.25 5.70 6.68
CA LEU A 174 -17.29 5.85 5.67
C LEU A 174 -18.36 6.87 6.09
N GLU A 175 -18.77 6.86 7.36
CA GLU A 175 -19.73 7.84 7.88
C GLU A 175 -19.18 9.28 7.75
N ARG A 176 -17.91 9.47 8.13
CA ARG A 176 -17.24 10.77 7.98
C ARG A 176 -17.08 11.19 6.53
N LEU A 177 -16.75 10.26 5.63
CA LEU A 177 -16.62 10.54 4.20
C LEU A 177 -17.96 10.95 3.61
N ARG A 178 -19.06 10.26 3.95
CA ARG A 178 -20.41 10.63 3.52
C ARG A 178 -20.81 12.02 4.00
N ALA A 179 -20.51 12.33 5.27
CA ALA A 179 -20.79 13.66 5.83
C ALA A 179 -20.03 14.77 5.08
N GLN A 180 -18.80 14.52 4.65
CA GLN A 180 -18.02 15.48 3.87
C GLN A 180 -18.54 15.67 2.44
N LEU A 181 -19.07 14.61 1.83
CA LEU A 181 -19.67 14.64 0.49
C LEU A 181 -21.13 15.14 0.49
N GLY A 182 -21.69 15.51 1.65
CA GLY A 182 -23.09 15.94 1.75
C GLY A 182 -24.09 14.83 1.46
N VAL A 183 -23.67 13.56 1.43
CA VAL A 183 -24.55 12.42 1.17
C VAL A 183 -25.18 11.99 2.49
N THR A 184 -26.40 12.43 2.72
CA THR A 184 -27.23 11.94 3.83
C THR A 184 -27.70 10.51 3.52
N ALA A 185 -27.67 9.62 4.51
CA ALA A 185 -28.14 8.23 4.39
C ALA A 185 -29.65 8.15 4.36
#